data_04b7094b9c71a8b4b05416df9437aa57
#
_entry.id   04b7094b9c71a8b4b05416df9437aa57
#
_cell.length_a   1.000
_cell.length_b   1.000
_cell.length_c   1.000
_cell.angle_alpha   90.00
_cell.angle_beta   90.00
_cell.angle_gamma   90.00
#
_symmetry.space_group_name_H-M   'P 1'
#
loop_
_entity.id
_entity.type
_entity.pdbx_description
1 polymer ?
#
loop_
_entity_poly.entity_id
_entity_poly.type
_entity_poly.pdbx_seq_one_letter_code
_entity_poly.pdbx_strand_id
1 'polypeptide(L)'
;MRKIIIIGLCVIACAPSPPTQSPPRVQTVAAAPPVNTEETAVAPDAVADSLLADVRSYDSTIVVDLRYATSNNFTGAPLPGYGANHAYLRREAASALARVQKDLNPRGLGLKIFDGYRPVRATLAMVDWTERVHRPDLLTDGYIASRSRHNLGLAVDLTLIELPSRRELEMGTPFDTFSAAAHTANASGLAATNRQKLKSAMEAEGFVNYDQEWWHYTFSVPNPLRFDRPIR
;
A
#
# COMPACT_ATOMS: atom_id res chain seq x y z
N MET A 1 -46.80 -53.55 65.37
CA MET A 1 -46.58 -52.28 64.62
C MET A 1 -45.13 -51.87 64.83
N ARG A 2 -44.25 -52.20 63.88
CA ARG A 2 -42.81 -51.82 63.93
C ARG A 2 -42.58 -50.59 63.08
N LYS A 3 -42.10 -49.51 63.71
CA LYS A 3 -41.68 -48.26 62.99
C LYS A 3 -40.26 -48.42 62.49
N ILE A 4 -40.06 -48.35 61.21
CA ILE A 4 -38.74 -48.27 60.56
C ILE A 4 -38.32 -46.86 60.46
N ILE A 5 -37.16 -46.55 61.08
CA ILE A 5 -36.51 -45.21 60.95
C ILE A 5 -35.50 -45.32 59.82
N ILE A 6 -35.69 -44.53 58.75
CA ILE A 6 -34.74 -44.42 57.67
C ILE A 6 -33.81 -43.21 57.95
N ILE A 7 -32.54 -43.47 58.20
CA ILE A 7 -31.50 -42.45 58.37
C ILE A 7 -30.97 -42.13 56.95
N GLY A 8 -31.29 -40.93 56.48
CA GLY A 8 -30.77 -40.44 55.22
C GLY A 8 -29.32 -39.94 55.38
N LEU A 9 -28.43 -40.54 54.63
CA LEU A 9 -27.01 -40.14 54.55
C LEU A 9 -26.87 -39.00 53.52
N CYS A 10 -26.63 -37.76 54.00
CA CYS A 10 -26.32 -36.63 53.12
C CYS A 10 -24.87 -36.70 52.63
N VAL A 11 -24.68 -37.04 51.37
CA VAL A 11 -23.36 -36.97 50.71
C VAL A 11 -23.20 -35.54 50.17
N ILE A 12 -22.31 -34.76 50.79
CA ILE A 12 -21.93 -33.42 50.29
C ILE A 12 -20.94 -33.66 49.15
N ALA A 13 -21.39 -33.46 47.91
CA ALA A 13 -20.53 -33.42 46.74
C ALA A 13 -19.79 -32.08 46.68
N CYS A 14 -18.48 -32.11 46.88
CA CYS A 14 -17.62 -30.96 46.56
C CYS A 14 -17.57 -30.75 45.03
N ALA A 15 -18.14 -29.65 44.56
CA ALA A 15 -17.99 -29.23 43.17
C ALA A 15 -16.57 -28.66 42.94
N PRO A 16 -15.88 -29.00 41.84
CA PRO A 16 -14.59 -28.41 41.52
C PRO A 16 -14.75 -26.95 41.13
N SER A 17 -13.83 -26.08 41.63
CA SER A 17 -13.77 -24.67 41.30
C SER A 17 -13.50 -24.46 39.80
N PRO A 18 -14.09 -23.46 39.16
CA PRO A 18 -13.83 -23.17 37.74
C PRO A 18 -12.38 -22.72 37.54
N PRO A 19 -11.76 -23.04 36.40
CA PRO A 19 -10.39 -22.63 36.12
C PRO A 19 -10.29 -21.09 36.05
N THR A 20 -9.33 -20.55 36.77
CA THR A 20 -8.99 -19.12 36.75
C THR A 20 -8.49 -18.77 35.36
N GLN A 21 -9.27 -18.00 34.60
CA GLN A 21 -8.80 -17.46 33.32
C GLN A 21 -7.74 -16.40 33.58
N SER A 22 -6.53 -16.61 33.04
CA SER A 22 -5.48 -15.61 33.01
C SER A 22 -5.96 -14.40 32.22
N PRO A 23 -5.63 -13.17 32.66
CA PRO A 23 -6.00 -11.97 31.91
C PRO A 23 -5.38 -11.98 30.51
N PRO A 24 -6.05 -11.41 29.49
CA PRO A 24 -5.52 -11.37 28.13
C PRO A 24 -4.17 -10.64 28.15
N ARG A 25 -3.16 -11.31 27.56
CA ARG A 25 -1.84 -10.76 27.36
C ARG A 25 -1.99 -9.55 26.44
N VAL A 26 -1.82 -8.34 26.98
CA VAL A 26 -1.72 -7.10 26.18
C VAL A 26 -0.51 -7.29 25.26
N GLN A 27 -0.76 -7.48 23.98
CA GLN A 27 0.30 -7.43 22.99
C GLN A 27 0.77 -5.98 22.96
N THR A 28 1.95 -5.73 23.47
CA THR A 28 2.67 -4.48 23.25
C THR A 28 2.86 -4.34 21.75
N VAL A 29 2.13 -3.41 21.14
CA VAL A 29 2.38 -2.97 19.78
C VAL A 29 3.84 -2.52 19.76
N ALA A 30 4.65 -3.21 18.96
CA ALA A 30 6.05 -2.84 18.80
C ALA A 30 6.10 -1.37 18.37
N ALA A 31 6.79 -0.54 19.15
CA ALA A 31 7.02 0.85 18.79
C ALA A 31 7.64 0.90 17.40
N ALA A 32 7.12 1.79 16.55
CA ALA A 32 7.70 2.04 15.24
C ALA A 32 9.22 2.29 15.41
N PRO A 33 10.07 1.74 14.51
CA PRO A 33 11.51 1.94 14.62
C PRO A 33 11.81 3.44 14.65
N PRO A 34 12.85 3.88 15.40
CA PRO A 34 13.20 5.29 15.52
C PRO A 34 13.43 5.88 14.12
N VAL A 35 12.77 7.01 13.84
CA VAL A 35 12.91 7.75 12.58
C VAL A 35 14.37 8.20 12.50
N ASN A 36 15.11 7.63 11.54
CA ASN A 36 16.49 8.03 11.28
C ASN A 36 16.49 9.47 10.76
N THR A 37 17.24 10.37 11.39
CA THR A 37 17.31 11.81 11.04
C THR A 37 17.86 12.05 9.62
N GLU A 38 18.59 11.10 9.04
CA GLU A 38 19.06 11.14 7.64
C GLU A 38 17.91 11.02 6.62
N GLU A 39 16.78 10.43 6.99
CA GLU A 39 15.59 10.29 6.15
C GLU A 39 14.79 11.60 5.97
N THR A 40 15.21 12.69 6.64
CA THR A 40 14.49 13.98 6.61
C THR A 40 15.01 14.95 5.55
N ALA A 41 16.26 14.85 5.14
CA ALA A 41 16.86 15.74 4.15
C ALA A 41 16.42 15.37 2.72
N VAL A 42 16.09 16.39 1.93
CA VAL A 42 15.83 16.22 0.49
C VAL A 42 17.17 16.27 -0.24
N ALA A 43 17.46 15.21 -1.00
CA ALA A 43 18.68 15.12 -1.80
C ALA A 43 18.60 16.09 -3.01
N PRO A 44 19.74 16.61 -3.49
CA PRO A 44 19.80 17.44 -4.69
C PRO A 44 19.25 16.75 -5.94
N ASP A 45 18.70 17.53 -6.88
CA ASP A 45 18.14 17.00 -8.14
C ASP A 45 19.14 16.15 -8.93
N ALA A 46 20.43 16.50 -8.93
CA ALA A 46 21.48 15.71 -9.60
C ALA A 46 21.61 14.29 -9.02
N VAL A 47 21.39 14.13 -7.71
CA VAL A 47 21.36 12.81 -7.07
C VAL A 47 20.09 12.05 -7.49
N ALA A 48 18.94 12.71 -7.52
CA ALA A 48 17.71 12.13 -8.03
C ALA A 48 17.86 11.65 -9.49
N ASP A 49 18.48 12.48 -10.37
CA ASP A 49 18.74 12.14 -11.78
C ASP A 49 19.63 10.89 -11.93
N SER A 50 20.58 10.67 -11.03
CA SER A 50 21.44 9.50 -11.03
C SER A 50 20.77 8.22 -10.55
N LEU A 51 19.78 8.34 -9.65
CA LEU A 51 19.16 7.21 -8.94
C LEU A 51 17.77 6.83 -9.48
N LEU A 52 17.02 7.80 -10.01
CA LEU A 52 15.70 7.56 -10.59
C LEU A 52 15.82 7.20 -12.07
N ALA A 53 14.92 6.35 -12.55
CA ALA A 53 14.80 6.00 -13.95
C ALA A 53 13.33 5.92 -14.36
N ASP A 54 13.00 6.35 -15.59
CA ASP A 54 11.68 6.10 -16.18
C ASP A 54 11.50 4.58 -16.34
N VAL A 55 10.40 4.07 -15.83
CA VAL A 55 10.09 2.61 -15.87
C VAL A 55 10.04 2.08 -17.30
N ARG A 56 9.64 2.91 -18.28
CA ARG A 56 9.58 2.54 -19.70
C ARG A 56 10.96 2.38 -20.35
N SER A 57 12.02 2.86 -19.70
CA SER A 57 13.40 2.57 -20.15
C SER A 57 13.84 1.14 -19.83
N TYR A 58 13.14 0.47 -18.91
CA TYR A 58 13.35 -0.95 -18.57
C TYR A 58 12.37 -1.88 -19.31
N ASP A 59 11.12 -1.45 -19.45
CA ASP A 59 10.12 -2.16 -20.27
C ASP A 59 9.10 -1.16 -20.86
N SER A 60 9.18 -0.95 -22.17
CA SER A 60 8.33 0.03 -22.88
C SER A 60 6.87 -0.41 -23.00
N THR A 61 6.53 -1.65 -22.66
CA THR A 61 5.16 -2.17 -22.68
C THR A 61 4.35 -1.78 -21.44
N ILE A 62 5.02 -1.31 -20.37
CA ILE A 62 4.37 -0.76 -19.18
C ILE A 62 3.57 0.49 -19.57
N VAL A 63 2.28 0.49 -19.26
CA VAL A 63 1.41 1.65 -19.47
C VAL A 63 1.56 2.64 -18.32
N VAL A 64 1.68 3.92 -18.64
CA VAL A 64 1.78 5.00 -17.66
C VAL A 64 0.60 5.95 -17.81
N ASP A 65 -0.13 6.17 -16.72
CA ASP A 65 -1.29 7.08 -16.60
C ASP A 65 -1.18 7.81 -15.27
N LEU A 66 -0.18 8.73 -15.17
CA LEU A 66 0.07 9.47 -13.93
C LEU A 66 -1.12 10.35 -13.56
N ARG A 67 -1.90 9.90 -12.59
CA ARG A 67 -3.13 10.57 -12.15
C ARG A 67 -2.85 11.96 -11.61
N TYR A 68 -1.77 12.15 -10.89
CA TYR A 68 -1.41 13.43 -10.28
C TYR A 68 -0.80 14.45 -11.26
N ALA A 69 -0.48 14.04 -12.49
CA ALA A 69 -0.12 14.95 -13.58
C ALA A 69 -1.34 15.61 -14.24
N THR A 70 -2.55 15.21 -13.90
CA THR A 70 -3.82 15.69 -14.48
C THR A 70 -4.81 16.04 -13.37
N SER A 71 -5.99 16.53 -13.73
CA SER A 71 -7.10 16.74 -12.79
C SER A 71 -7.86 15.44 -12.43
N ASN A 72 -7.51 14.29 -13.04
CA ASN A 72 -8.14 13.01 -12.78
C ASN A 72 -7.55 12.32 -11.53
N ASN A 73 -7.63 13.00 -10.38
CA ASN A 73 -7.21 12.53 -9.08
C ASN A 73 -8.13 13.12 -7.99
N PHE A 74 -7.98 12.68 -6.75
CA PHE A 74 -8.85 13.06 -5.64
C PHE A 74 -8.80 14.55 -5.28
N THR A 75 -7.74 15.28 -5.65
CA THR A 75 -7.64 16.73 -5.39
C THR A 75 -8.36 17.56 -6.43
N GLY A 76 -8.69 16.99 -7.61
CA GLY A 76 -9.33 17.66 -8.74
C GLY A 76 -8.41 18.56 -9.54
N ALA A 77 -7.10 18.59 -9.26
CA ALA A 77 -6.10 19.41 -9.95
C ALA A 77 -4.75 18.68 -10.05
N PRO A 78 -3.92 19.01 -11.06
CA PRO A 78 -2.55 18.51 -11.11
C PRO A 78 -1.76 18.92 -9.85
N LEU A 79 -0.96 17.98 -9.31
CA LEU A 79 -0.12 18.26 -8.15
C LEU A 79 1.20 18.95 -8.56
N PRO A 80 1.76 19.80 -7.67
CA PRO A 80 3.01 20.51 -7.96
C PRO A 80 4.16 19.49 -8.15
N GLY A 81 4.95 19.75 -9.20
CA GLY A 81 6.09 18.89 -9.57
C GLY A 81 5.76 17.77 -10.57
N TYR A 82 4.50 17.57 -10.95
CA TYR A 82 4.09 16.68 -12.04
C TYR A 82 3.95 17.48 -13.34
N GLY A 83 5.02 17.54 -14.14
CA GLY A 83 5.07 18.27 -15.41
C GLY A 83 4.91 17.40 -16.65
N ALA A 84 5.02 16.07 -16.52
CA ALA A 84 4.92 15.12 -17.64
C ALA A 84 4.37 13.78 -17.18
N ASN A 85 3.93 12.94 -18.15
CA ASN A 85 3.45 11.58 -17.90
C ASN A 85 4.60 10.57 -17.94
N HIS A 86 5.56 10.72 -17.01
CA HIS A 86 6.72 9.84 -16.83
C HIS A 86 6.75 9.24 -15.43
N ALA A 87 6.62 7.93 -15.32
CA ALA A 87 6.71 7.22 -14.05
C ALA A 87 8.17 6.89 -13.74
N TYR A 88 8.74 7.55 -12.75
CA TYR A 88 10.09 7.28 -12.27
C TYR A 88 10.06 6.38 -11.04
N LEU A 89 11.03 5.48 -10.93
CA LEU A 89 11.35 4.71 -9.72
C LEU A 89 12.87 4.70 -9.52
N ARG A 90 13.31 4.32 -8.32
CA ARG A 90 14.71 3.93 -8.12
C ARG A 90 15.03 2.81 -9.11
N ARG A 91 16.26 2.82 -9.67
CA ARG A 91 16.70 1.88 -10.71
C ARG A 91 16.45 0.42 -10.32
N GLU A 92 16.70 0.09 -9.04
CA GLU A 92 16.49 -1.25 -8.50
C GLU A 92 15.00 -1.64 -8.55
N ALA A 93 14.11 -0.74 -8.13
CA ALA A 93 12.67 -0.95 -8.17
C ALA A 93 12.13 -0.99 -9.60
N ALA A 94 12.62 -0.12 -10.51
CA ALA A 94 12.26 -0.12 -11.93
C ALA A 94 12.66 -1.44 -12.61
N SER A 95 13.86 -1.96 -12.30
CA SER A 95 14.32 -3.26 -12.79
C SER A 95 13.46 -4.41 -12.29
N ALA A 96 13.08 -4.40 -10.99
CA ALA A 96 12.16 -5.40 -10.42
C ALA A 96 10.79 -5.33 -11.09
N LEU A 97 10.25 -4.12 -11.30
CA LEU A 97 8.94 -3.92 -11.95
C LEU A 97 8.92 -4.42 -13.40
N ALA A 98 10.03 -4.25 -14.13
CA ALA A 98 10.14 -4.80 -15.49
C ALA A 98 10.13 -6.34 -15.51
N ARG A 99 10.65 -7.01 -14.46
CA ARG A 99 10.52 -8.47 -14.32
C ARG A 99 9.09 -8.89 -14.07
N VAL A 100 8.34 -8.14 -13.22
CA VAL A 100 6.90 -8.36 -13.03
C VAL A 100 6.16 -8.26 -14.36
N GLN A 101 6.41 -7.21 -15.16
CA GLN A 101 5.81 -7.02 -16.48
C GLN A 101 6.12 -8.20 -17.41
N LYS A 102 7.38 -8.63 -17.45
CA LYS A 102 7.83 -9.75 -18.27
C LYS A 102 7.13 -11.06 -17.92
N ASP A 103 6.87 -11.31 -16.63
CA ASP A 103 6.18 -12.52 -16.15
C ASP A 103 4.67 -12.48 -16.43
N LEU A 104 4.08 -11.29 -16.51
CA LEU A 104 2.66 -11.10 -16.82
C LEU A 104 2.35 -11.22 -18.30
N ASN A 105 3.23 -10.76 -19.19
CA ASN A 105 3.03 -10.68 -20.62
C ASN A 105 2.59 -12.02 -21.27
N PRO A 106 3.23 -13.18 -20.99
CA PRO A 106 2.80 -14.47 -21.55
C PRO A 106 1.41 -14.92 -21.11
N ARG A 107 0.88 -14.31 -20.03
CA ARG A 107 -0.47 -14.59 -19.51
C ARG A 107 -1.53 -13.63 -20.09
N GLY A 108 -1.16 -12.80 -21.08
CA GLY A 108 -2.04 -11.80 -21.67
C GLY A 108 -2.33 -10.62 -20.72
N LEU A 109 -1.46 -10.39 -19.71
CA LEU A 109 -1.60 -9.33 -18.73
C LEU A 109 -0.43 -8.34 -18.81
N GLY A 110 -0.67 -7.13 -18.35
CA GLY A 110 0.36 -6.11 -18.22
C GLY A 110 0.07 -5.18 -17.06
N LEU A 111 0.98 -4.22 -16.82
CA LEU A 111 0.89 -3.23 -15.77
C LEU A 111 0.48 -1.87 -16.31
N LYS A 112 -0.34 -1.15 -15.55
CA LYS A 112 -0.66 0.26 -15.73
C LYS A 112 -0.37 1.01 -14.43
N ILE A 113 0.53 2.00 -14.49
CA ILE A 113 1.00 2.78 -13.35
C ILE A 113 0.16 4.05 -13.22
N PHE A 114 -0.34 4.31 -12.01
CA PHE A 114 -1.07 5.53 -11.62
C PHE A 114 -0.16 6.54 -10.95
N ASP A 115 0.84 6.08 -10.15
CA ASP A 115 1.87 6.90 -9.53
C ASP A 115 3.16 6.08 -9.31
N GLY A 116 4.30 6.77 -9.34
CA GLY A 116 5.60 6.22 -9.03
C GLY A 116 6.35 7.13 -8.06
N TYR A 117 7.55 7.60 -8.44
CA TYR A 117 8.19 8.67 -7.69
C TYR A 117 7.28 9.91 -7.65
N ARG A 118 7.08 10.43 -6.44
CA ARG A 118 6.28 11.63 -6.15
C ARG A 118 7.20 12.68 -5.54
N PRO A 119 7.35 13.88 -6.12
CA PRO A 119 8.10 14.95 -5.50
C PRO A 119 7.57 15.27 -4.09
N VAL A 120 8.45 15.63 -3.15
CA VAL A 120 8.05 15.99 -1.77
C VAL A 120 6.98 17.06 -1.75
N ARG A 121 7.12 18.10 -2.62
CA ARG A 121 6.12 19.18 -2.75
C ARG A 121 4.72 18.69 -3.07
N ALA A 122 4.59 17.60 -3.84
CA ALA A 122 3.30 17.01 -4.16
C ALA A 122 2.67 16.33 -2.93
N THR A 123 3.47 15.61 -2.15
CA THR A 123 3.01 15.03 -0.89
C THR A 123 2.53 16.11 0.09
N LEU A 124 3.27 17.22 0.21
CA LEU A 124 2.84 18.35 1.05
C LEU A 124 1.53 18.97 0.55
N ALA A 125 1.36 19.11 -0.78
CA ALA A 125 0.11 19.59 -1.35
C ALA A 125 -1.09 18.66 -1.09
N MET A 126 -0.89 17.35 -0.98
CA MET A 126 -1.93 16.40 -0.55
C MET A 126 -2.31 16.64 0.92
N VAL A 127 -1.33 16.84 1.80
CA VAL A 127 -1.58 17.19 3.21
C VAL A 127 -2.36 18.48 3.32
N ASP A 128 -1.92 19.56 2.65
CA ASP A 128 -2.63 20.84 2.62
C ASP A 128 -4.06 20.71 2.07
N TRP A 129 -4.27 19.79 1.12
CA TRP A 129 -5.60 19.50 0.59
C TRP A 129 -6.50 18.90 1.67
N THR A 130 -6.03 17.97 2.50
CA THR A 130 -6.85 17.38 3.59
C THR A 130 -7.33 18.43 4.58
N GLU A 131 -6.50 19.43 4.89
CA GLU A 131 -6.86 20.56 5.75
C GLU A 131 -7.96 21.43 5.10
N ARG A 132 -7.78 21.78 3.81
CA ARG A 132 -8.74 22.60 3.07
C ARG A 132 -10.12 21.99 2.92
N VAL A 133 -10.18 20.65 2.80
CA VAL A 133 -11.46 19.93 2.65
C VAL A 133 -12.00 19.37 3.97
N HIS A 134 -11.33 19.72 5.08
CA HIS A 134 -11.70 19.27 6.44
C HIS A 134 -11.74 17.74 6.60
N ARG A 135 -10.73 17.05 6.04
CA ARG A 135 -10.55 15.59 6.09
C ARG A 135 -9.21 15.18 6.76
N PRO A 136 -8.94 15.64 8.00
CA PRO A 136 -7.73 15.23 8.74
C PRO A 136 -7.72 13.72 9.06
N ASP A 137 -8.89 13.07 9.04
CA ASP A 137 -9.05 11.64 9.17
C ASP A 137 -8.18 10.86 8.15
N LEU A 138 -8.02 11.36 6.93
CA LEU A 138 -7.20 10.70 5.91
C LEU A 138 -5.71 10.60 6.29
N LEU A 139 -5.23 11.51 7.16
CA LEU A 139 -3.88 11.44 7.70
C LEU A 139 -3.81 10.47 8.88
N THR A 140 -4.78 10.52 9.79
CA THR A 140 -4.80 9.66 10.99
C THR A 140 -5.06 8.20 10.66
N ASP A 141 -5.86 7.95 9.62
CA ASP A 141 -6.21 6.60 9.16
C ASP A 141 -5.16 6.01 8.20
N GLY A 142 -4.13 6.80 7.83
CA GLY A 142 -2.99 6.32 7.05
C GLY A 142 -3.18 6.30 5.53
N TYR A 143 -4.28 6.87 4.99
CA TYR A 143 -4.52 6.98 3.55
C TYR A 143 -3.65 8.05 2.89
N ILE A 144 -3.37 9.15 3.59
CA ILE A 144 -2.44 10.19 3.14
C ILE A 144 -1.35 10.34 4.20
N ALA A 145 -0.09 10.23 3.79
CA ALA A 145 1.05 10.33 4.68
C ALA A 145 1.83 11.62 4.44
N SER A 146 2.24 12.31 5.52
CA SER A 146 3.15 13.47 5.43
C SER A 146 4.58 13.10 4.99
N ARG A 147 4.92 11.81 5.13
CA ARG A 147 6.15 11.18 4.62
C ARG A 147 5.77 9.96 3.82
N SER A 148 6.02 9.99 2.53
CA SER A 148 5.64 8.91 1.62
C SER A 148 6.86 8.20 1.05
N ARG A 149 6.78 6.89 0.90
CA ARG A 149 7.80 6.10 0.20
C ARG A 149 7.88 6.43 -1.30
N HIS A 150 6.84 7.02 -1.87
CA HIS A 150 6.88 7.62 -3.21
C HIS A 150 7.94 8.72 -3.32
N ASN A 151 8.19 9.50 -2.25
CA ASN A 151 9.23 10.53 -2.25
C ASN A 151 10.66 9.94 -2.38
N LEU A 152 10.81 8.64 -2.14
CA LEU A 152 12.07 7.90 -2.26
C LEU A 152 12.23 7.25 -3.64
N GLY A 153 11.19 7.28 -4.50
CA GLY A 153 11.10 6.48 -5.70
C GLY A 153 11.01 4.97 -5.42
N LEU A 154 10.51 4.60 -4.24
CA LEU A 154 10.44 3.23 -3.73
C LEU A 154 9.01 2.76 -3.49
N ALA A 155 8.02 3.50 -3.96
CA ALA A 155 6.64 3.06 -4.01
C ALA A 155 6.06 3.25 -5.41
N VAL A 156 5.11 2.39 -5.76
CA VAL A 156 4.37 2.44 -7.02
C VAL A 156 2.91 2.09 -6.76
N ASP A 157 2.02 2.89 -7.36
CA ASP A 157 0.59 2.65 -7.42
C ASP A 157 0.23 2.18 -8.82
N LEU A 158 -0.40 1.01 -8.92
CA LEU A 158 -0.61 0.37 -10.22
C LEU A 158 -1.77 -0.62 -10.23
N THR A 159 -2.17 -1.02 -11.43
CA THR A 159 -3.17 -2.05 -11.66
C THR A 159 -2.73 -3.02 -12.74
N LEU A 160 -3.49 -4.12 -12.89
CA LEU A 160 -3.39 -5.04 -14.01
C LEU A 160 -4.26 -4.57 -15.18
N ILE A 161 -3.74 -4.78 -16.39
CA ILE A 161 -4.47 -4.58 -17.63
C ILE A 161 -4.47 -5.87 -18.48
N GLU A 162 -5.51 -6.05 -19.28
CA GLU A 162 -5.53 -7.08 -20.33
C GLU A 162 -4.71 -6.62 -21.55
N LEU A 163 -4.00 -7.54 -22.18
CA LEU A 163 -3.34 -7.32 -23.46
C LEU A 163 -4.08 -8.04 -24.59
N PRO A 164 -4.19 -7.44 -25.78
CA PRO A 164 -3.65 -6.14 -26.19
C PRO A 164 -4.57 -4.95 -25.91
N SER A 165 -5.77 -5.15 -25.35
CA SER A 165 -6.83 -4.12 -25.20
C SER A 165 -6.43 -2.96 -24.28
N ARG A 166 -5.48 -3.17 -23.35
CA ARG A 166 -5.07 -2.26 -22.27
C ARG A 166 -6.20 -1.88 -21.31
N ARG A 167 -7.28 -2.66 -21.29
CA ARG A 167 -8.38 -2.47 -20.35
C ARG A 167 -7.95 -2.90 -18.94
N GLU A 168 -8.22 -2.06 -17.94
CA GLU A 168 -7.96 -2.39 -16.54
C GLU A 168 -8.81 -3.58 -16.09
N LEU A 169 -8.22 -4.46 -15.28
CA LEU A 169 -8.95 -5.52 -14.63
C LEU A 169 -9.82 -4.95 -13.51
N GLU A 170 -10.96 -5.62 -13.25
CA GLU A 170 -11.83 -5.30 -12.12
C GLU A 170 -11.10 -5.51 -10.79
N MET A 171 -10.93 -4.45 -10.01
CA MET A 171 -10.27 -4.46 -8.70
C MET A 171 -11.23 -4.19 -7.53
N GLY A 172 -12.52 -3.99 -7.80
CA GLY A 172 -13.59 -3.79 -6.80
C GLY A 172 -13.73 -2.36 -6.32
N THR A 173 -12.72 -1.53 -6.41
CA THR A 173 -12.78 -0.09 -6.16
C THR A 173 -11.90 0.66 -7.15
N PRO A 174 -12.20 1.93 -7.44
CA PRO A 174 -11.28 2.83 -8.12
C PRO A 174 -9.97 3.01 -7.33
N PHE A 175 -8.93 3.48 -8.01
CA PHE A 175 -7.73 4.06 -7.41
C PHE A 175 -8.10 5.26 -6.53
N ASP A 176 -7.35 5.52 -5.45
CA ASP A 176 -7.61 6.59 -4.47
C ASP A 176 -8.96 6.48 -3.75
N THR A 177 -9.51 5.26 -3.60
CA THR A 177 -10.67 5.02 -2.74
C THR A 177 -10.24 4.97 -1.27
N PHE A 178 -10.45 6.04 -0.53
CA PHE A 178 -10.09 6.16 0.89
C PHE A 178 -11.14 5.51 1.79
N SER A 179 -11.20 4.20 1.81
CA SER A 179 -12.11 3.41 2.64
C SER A 179 -11.65 1.96 2.79
N ALA A 180 -12.21 1.27 3.77
CA ALA A 180 -11.93 -0.15 3.98
C ALA A 180 -12.24 -1.05 2.76
N ALA A 181 -13.06 -0.61 1.81
CA ALA A 181 -13.31 -1.34 0.56
C ALA A 181 -12.05 -1.45 -0.33
N ALA A 182 -11.10 -0.51 -0.19
CA ALA A 182 -9.82 -0.53 -0.89
C ALA A 182 -8.78 -1.46 -0.25
N HIS A 183 -8.99 -1.90 1.00
CA HIS A 183 -8.06 -2.82 1.66
C HIS A 183 -7.93 -4.09 0.84
N THR A 184 -6.70 -4.54 0.63
CA THR A 184 -6.38 -5.65 -0.30
C THR A 184 -7.21 -6.90 -0.03
N ALA A 185 -7.45 -7.22 1.25
CA ALA A 185 -8.24 -8.39 1.66
C ALA A 185 -9.77 -8.19 1.56
N ASN A 186 -10.26 -6.95 1.43
CA ASN A 186 -11.69 -6.62 1.48
C ASN A 186 -12.34 -6.63 0.08
N ALA A 187 -12.02 -7.62 -0.73
CA ALA A 187 -12.64 -7.85 -2.02
C ALA A 187 -13.24 -9.26 -2.08
N SER A 188 -14.18 -9.46 -3.01
CA SER A 188 -14.79 -10.76 -3.27
C SER A 188 -14.83 -11.05 -4.78
N GLY A 189 -15.12 -12.30 -5.16
CA GLY A 189 -15.30 -12.69 -6.55
C GLY A 189 -14.09 -12.39 -7.44
N LEU A 190 -14.34 -11.76 -8.58
CA LEU A 190 -13.31 -11.45 -9.59
C LEU A 190 -12.29 -10.42 -9.07
N ALA A 191 -12.75 -9.42 -8.34
CA ALA A 191 -11.87 -8.40 -7.76
C ALA A 191 -10.85 -9.02 -6.78
N ALA A 192 -11.28 -9.91 -5.88
CA ALA A 192 -10.38 -10.63 -4.98
C ALA A 192 -9.34 -11.44 -5.74
N THR A 193 -9.76 -12.15 -6.80
CA THR A 193 -8.87 -12.92 -7.67
C THR A 193 -7.83 -12.02 -8.35
N ASN A 194 -8.24 -10.85 -8.85
CA ASN A 194 -7.36 -9.92 -9.56
C ASN A 194 -6.38 -9.21 -8.60
N ARG A 195 -6.85 -8.77 -7.40
CA ARG A 195 -5.96 -8.24 -6.35
C ARG A 195 -4.91 -9.28 -5.94
N GLN A 196 -5.30 -10.55 -5.79
CA GLN A 196 -4.36 -11.61 -5.45
C GLN A 196 -3.34 -11.87 -6.58
N LYS A 197 -3.75 -11.84 -7.85
CA LYS A 197 -2.83 -11.95 -9.01
C LYS A 197 -1.79 -10.83 -8.99
N LEU A 198 -2.24 -9.58 -8.80
CA LEU A 198 -1.36 -8.42 -8.72
C LEU A 198 -0.39 -8.57 -7.55
N LYS A 199 -0.91 -8.85 -6.34
CA LYS A 199 -0.12 -9.03 -5.14
C LYS A 199 0.94 -10.11 -5.32
N SER A 200 0.56 -11.29 -5.82
CA SER A 200 1.50 -12.39 -6.03
C SER A 200 2.59 -12.06 -7.05
N ALA A 201 2.25 -11.37 -8.15
CA ALA A 201 3.23 -10.97 -9.15
C ALA A 201 4.24 -9.95 -8.61
N MET A 202 3.76 -8.95 -7.85
CA MET A 202 4.60 -7.93 -7.24
C MET A 202 5.50 -8.49 -6.15
N GLU A 203 4.96 -9.32 -5.25
CA GLU A 203 5.72 -9.93 -4.14
C GLU A 203 6.79 -10.91 -4.62
N ALA A 204 6.57 -11.61 -5.74
CA ALA A 204 7.58 -12.48 -6.35
C ALA A 204 8.86 -11.73 -6.74
N GLU A 205 8.76 -10.42 -7.00
CA GLU A 205 9.88 -9.56 -7.38
C GLU A 205 10.35 -8.62 -6.26
N GLY A 206 9.92 -8.89 -5.01
CA GLY A 206 10.42 -8.22 -3.81
C GLY A 206 9.69 -6.93 -3.43
N PHE A 207 8.57 -6.63 -4.05
CA PHE A 207 7.66 -5.59 -3.57
C PHE A 207 6.82 -6.08 -2.40
N VAL A 208 6.36 -5.15 -1.57
CA VAL A 208 5.47 -5.42 -0.43
C VAL A 208 4.21 -4.58 -0.58
N ASN A 209 3.04 -5.23 -0.55
CA ASN A 209 1.77 -4.52 -0.61
C ASN A 209 1.48 -3.76 0.70
N TYR A 210 0.88 -2.59 0.61
CA TYR A 210 0.27 -1.89 1.73
C TYR A 210 -1.17 -2.36 1.89
N ASP A 211 -1.48 -3.02 3.00
CA ASP A 211 -2.75 -3.76 3.18
C ASP A 211 -4.01 -2.89 3.03
N GLN A 212 -3.93 -1.59 3.30
CA GLN A 212 -5.07 -0.66 3.17
C GLN A 212 -5.35 -0.21 1.73
N GLU A 213 -4.43 -0.50 0.79
CA GLU A 213 -4.51 -0.04 -0.60
C GLU A 213 -4.08 -1.16 -1.55
N TRP A 214 -5.05 -1.72 -2.31
CA TRP A 214 -4.77 -2.84 -3.21
C TRP A 214 -3.78 -2.48 -4.33
N TRP A 215 -3.64 -1.20 -4.65
CA TRP A 215 -2.77 -0.68 -5.72
C TRP A 215 -1.35 -0.37 -5.26
N HIS A 216 -1.12 -0.14 -3.93
CA HIS A 216 0.12 0.40 -3.39
C HIS A 216 1.13 -0.69 -3.02
N TYR A 217 2.32 -0.59 -3.61
CA TYR A 217 3.44 -1.51 -3.39
C TYR A 217 4.72 -0.75 -3.11
N THR A 218 5.51 -1.22 -2.14
CA THR A 218 6.79 -0.63 -1.76
C THR A 218 7.94 -1.59 -2.04
N PHE A 219 9.08 -1.03 -2.43
CA PHE A 219 10.35 -1.72 -2.58
C PHE A 219 11.35 -1.23 -1.54
N SER A 220 12.36 -2.04 -1.18
CA SER A 220 13.35 -1.67 -0.17
C SER A 220 14.76 -1.66 -0.74
N VAL A 221 15.50 -0.60 -0.41
CA VAL A 221 16.93 -0.47 -0.70
C VAL A 221 17.65 0.04 0.56
N PRO A 222 18.96 -0.19 0.71
CA PRO A 222 19.75 0.44 1.77
C PRO A 222 19.79 1.96 1.61
N ASN A 223 19.82 2.70 2.73
CA ASN A 223 20.01 4.16 2.78
C ASN A 223 19.12 4.93 1.78
N PRO A 224 17.78 4.87 1.90
CA PRO A 224 16.87 5.54 1.00
C PRO A 224 16.99 7.06 1.16
N LEU A 225 16.95 7.80 0.03
CA LEU A 225 17.00 9.26 -0.01
C LEU A 225 15.66 9.81 -0.49
N ARG A 226 15.24 10.96 0.06
CA ARG A 226 14.05 11.69 -0.37
C ARG A 226 14.42 12.67 -1.49
N PHE A 227 13.50 12.85 -2.43
CA PHE A 227 13.69 13.72 -3.57
C PHE A 227 12.52 14.70 -3.74
N ASP A 228 12.83 15.88 -4.26
CA ASP A 228 11.82 16.88 -4.67
C ASP A 228 12.03 17.33 -6.13
N ARG A 229 12.74 16.54 -6.92
CA ARG A 229 13.00 16.76 -8.34
C ARG A 229 11.67 16.76 -9.11
N PRO A 230 11.35 17.80 -9.90
CA PRO A 230 10.15 17.79 -10.73
C PRO A 230 10.19 16.68 -11.80
N ILE A 231 9.03 16.08 -12.07
CA ILE A 231 8.82 15.15 -13.19
C ILE A 231 8.69 15.96 -14.47
N ARG A 232 9.59 15.72 -15.42
CA ARG A 232 9.68 16.45 -16.70
C ARG A 232 9.66 15.49 -17.86
#